data_82579634adffee84b9e45402498568f0
#
_entry.id   82579634adffee84b9e45402498568f0
#
_cell.length_a   1.000
_cell.length_b   1.000
_cell.length_c   1.000
_cell.angle_alpha   90.00
_cell.angle_beta   90.00
_cell.angle_gamma   90.00
#
_symmetry.space_group_name_H-M   'P 1'
#
loop_
_entity.id
_entity.type
_entity.pdbx_description
1 polymer ?
#
loop_
_entity_poly.entity_id
_entity_poly.type
_entity_poly.pdbx_seq_one_letter_code
_entity_poly.pdbx_strand_id
1 'polypeptide(L)'
;NIFDSVFHKEPSDRLVRFNTNCYVNAIKNNPVDVITHVGYLCFCDPVEVAKAAADYGTYIEINTKKTHLTDDQWRKVIETGVKFVVDSDAHSVDRIGDNKLFIETAERVNFPLDRIMNIDGKIPELRFSRYKKEHGIG
;
A
#
# COMPACT_ATOMS: atom_id res chain seq x y z
N ASN A 1 -0.47 16.91 -29.76
CA ASN A 1 -1.69 16.11 -29.84
C ASN A 1 -2.60 16.49 -28.67
N ILE A 2 -3.83 16.99 -28.94
CA ILE A 2 -4.75 17.54 -27.91
C ILE A 2 -5.10 16.47 -26.85
N PHE A 3 -5.06 15.21 -27.21
CA PHE A 3 -5.31 14.10 -26.28
C PHE A 3 -4.21 13.93 -25.22
N ASP A 4 -2.94 14.16 -25.53
CA ASP A 4 -1.84 14.02 -24.57
C ASP A 4 -1.85 15.14 -23.50
N SER A 5 -2.34 16.34 -23.85
CA SER A 5 -2.39 17.47 -22.92
C SER A 5 -3.53 17.38 -21.88
N VAL A 6 -4.56 16.58 -22.14
CA VAL A 6 -5.71 16.42 -21.23
C VAL A 6 -5.44 15.36 -20.14
N PHE A 7 -4.60 14.35 -20.44
CA PHE A 7 -4.32 13.23 -19.53
C PHE A 7 -3.06 13.39 -18.69
N HIS A 8 -2.26 14.46 -18.89
CA HIS A 8 -1.02 14.72 -18.15
C HIS A 8 -1.11 15.94 -17.23
N LYS A 9 -2.33 16.32 -16.83
CA LYS A 9 -2.47 17.41 -15.87
C LYS A 9 -2.13 16.88 -14.47
N GLU A 10 -1.09 17.43 -13.88
CA GLU A 10 -0.75 17.16 -12.48
C GLU A 10 -1.99 17.35 -11.61
N PRO A 11 -2.25 16.45 -10.65
CA PRO A 11 -3.39 16.57 -9.77
C PRO A 11 -3.26 17.85 -8.93
N SER A 12 -4.37 18.54 -8.69
CA SER A 12 -4.35 19.71 -7.80
C SER A 12 -4.06 19.29 -6.36
N ASP A 13 -3.39 20.15 -5.59
CA ASP A 13 -3.12 19.92 -4.16
C ASP A 13 -4.40 19.64 -3.37
N ARG A 14 -5.50 20.30 -3.76
CA ARG A 14 -6.81 20.07 -3.16
C ARG A 14 -7.29 18.63 -3.39
N LEU A 15 -7.11 18.08 -4.58
CA LEU A 15 -7.49 16.71 -4.89
C LEU A 15 -6.62 15.71 -4.13
N VAL A 16 -5.30 15.93 -4.13
CA VAL A 16 -4.36 15.10 -3.37
C VAL A 16 -4.72 15.09 -1.89
N ARG A 17 -4.95 16.27 -1.31
CA ARG A 17 -5.35 16.41 0.11
C ARG A 17 -6.67 15.71 0.41
N PHE A 18 -7.68 15.88 -0.44
CA PHE A 18 -8.97 15.23 -0.28
C PHE A 18 -8.83 13.70 -0.28
N ASN A 19 -8.12 13.15 -1.26
CA ASN A 19 -7.92 11.70 -1.37
C ASN A 19 -7.11 11.16 -0.19
N THR A 20 -6.05 11.86 0.23
CA THR A 20 -5.25 11.48 1.41
C THR A 20 -6.14 11.40 2.65
N ASN A 21 -6.99 12.40 2.87
CA ASN A 21 -7.93 12.39 3.99
C ASN A 21 -8.93 11.23 3.91
N CYS A 22 -9.38 10.84 2.72
CA CYS A 22 -10.25 9.67 2.54
C CYS A 22 -9.55 8.39 3.00
N TYR A 23 -8.29 8.15 2.59
CA TYR A 23 -7.51 7.00 3.04
C TYR A 23 -7.30 7.01 4.55
N VAL A 24 -6.83 8.12 5.09
CA VAL A 24 -6.57 8.27 6.53
C VAL A 24 -7.83 8.03 7.36
N ASN A 25 -8.97 8.61 6.95
CA ASN A 25 -10.24 8.40 7.63
C ASN A 25 -10.76 6.95 7.52
N ALA A 26 -10.58 6.31 6.36
CA ALA A 26 -10.95 4.91 6.19
C ALA A 26 -10.13 4.01 7.14
N ILE A 27 -8.82 4.19 7.20
CA ILE A 27 -7.92 3.45 8.09
C ILE A 27 -8.26 3.68 9.56
N LYS A 28 -8.51 4.94 9.93
CA LYS A 28 -8.77 5.33 11.32
C LYS A 28 -10.10 4.79 11.84
N ASN A 29 -11.14 4.84 11.03
CA ASN A 29 -12.51 4.58 11.48
C ASN A 29 -13.01 3.18 11.18
N ASN A 30 -12.21 2.35 10.49
CA ASN A 30 -12.59 1.00 10.12
C ASN A 30 -11.44 0.02 10.35
N PRO A 31 -11.71 -1.26 10.60
CA PRO A 31 -10.68 -2.30 10.75
C PRO A 31 -10.13 -2.74 9.37
N VAL A 32 -9.55 -1.79 8.63
CA VAL A 32 -8.96 -2.05 7.32
C VAL A 32 -7.66 -2.86 7.49
N ASP A 33 -7.57 -3.98 6.82
CA ASP A 33 -6.40 -4.88 6.91
C ASP A 33 -5.25 -4.40 6.02
N VAL A 34 -5.55 -4.09 4.76
CA VAL A 34 -4.55 -3.74 3.74
C VAL A 34 -5.04 -2.57 2.91
N ILE A 35 -4.15 -1.64 2.61
CA ILE A 35 -4.34 -0.66 1.53
C ILE A 35 -3.59 -1.14 0.31
N THR A 36 -4.32 -1.48 -0.74
CA THR A 36 -3.76 -1.97 -2.00
C THR A 36 -3.32 -0.82 -2.90
N HIS A 37 -2.30 -1.05 -3.71
CA HIS A 37 -1.78 -0.19 -4.79
C HIS A 37 -1.93 1.32 -4.52
N VAL A 38 -1.40 1.78 -3.38
CA VAL A 38 -1.43 3.21 -2.97
C VAL A 38 -0.96 4.12 -4.10
N GLY A 39 -1.76 5.14 -4.41
CA GLY A 39 -1.47 6.07 -5.49
C GLY A 39 -1.98 5.65 -6.87
N TYR A 40 -2.48 4.43 -7.06
CA TYR A 40 -3.04 3.99 -8.33
C TYR A 40 -4.41 4.62 -8.57
N LEU A 41 -4.56 5.33 -9.68
CA LEU A 41 -5.79 6.06 -10.07
C LEU A 41 -6.35 7.02 -9.00
N CYS A 42 -5.69 7.15 -7.88
CA CYS A 42 -6.11 7.97 -6.76
C CYS A 42 -4.90 8.71 -6.19
N PHE A 43 -4.63 9.89 -6.71
CA PHE A 43 -3.50 10.72 -6.27
C PHE A 43 -3.65 11.10 -4.79
N CYS A 44 -2.72 10.66 -3.96
CA CYS A 44 -2.67 10.93 -2.53
C CYS A 44 -1.22 11.14 -2.07
N ASP A 45 -1.04 11.61 -0.85
CA ASP A 45 0.26 11.59 -0.17
C ASP A 45 0.49 10.19 0.42
N PRO A 46 1.36 9.37 -0.17
CA PRO A 46 1.57 8.01 0.29
C PRO A 46 2.23 7.94 1.68
N VAL A 47 2.96 8.99 2.07
CA VAL A 47 3.63 9.05 3.38
C VAL A 47 2.62 9.28 4.49
N GLU A 48 1.66 10.19 4.30
CA GLU A 48 0.56 10.40 5.28
C GLU A 48 -0.32 9.15 5.40
N VAL A 49 -0.63 8.48 4.28
CA VAL A 49 -1.36 7.21 4.29
C VAL A 49 -0.59 6.14 5.05
N ALA A 50 0.72 6.01 4.81
CA ALA A 50 1.56 5.03 5.48
C ALA A 50 1.72 5.30 6.98
N LYS A 51 1.81 6.57 7.41
CA LYS A 51 1.79 6.94 8.84
C LYS A 51 0.50 6.47 9.50
N ALA A 52 -0.66 6.78 8.92
CA ALA A 52 -1.93 6.31 9.45
C ALA A 52 -2.00 4.77 9.48
N ALA A 53 -1.51 4.11 8.43
CA ALA A 53 -1.45 2.66 8.39
C ALA A 53 -0.57 2.08 9.51
N ALA A 54 0.59 2.68 9.79
CA ALA A 54 1.48 2.29 10.89
C ALA A 54 0.80 2.47 12.26
N ASP A 55 0.15 3.62 12.50
CA ASP A 55 -0.51 3.95 13.76
C ASP A 55 -1.67 2.99 14.09
N TYR A 56 -2.39 2.54 13.08
CA TYR A 56 -3.58 1.70 13.25
C TYR A 56 -3.35 0.22 12.96
N GLY A 57 -2.16 -0.18 12.52
CA GLY A 57 -1.81 -1.57 12.22
C GLY A 57 -2.43 -2.09 10.93
N THR A 58 -2.67 -1.20 9.95
CA THR A 58 -3.03 -1.54 8.57
C THR A 58 -1.75 -1.81 7.78
N TYR A 59 -1.76 -2.78 6.89
CA TYR A 59 -0.63 -3.06 6.00
C TYR A 59 -0.69 -2.20 4.74
N ILE A 60 0.46 -1.88 4.18
CA ILE A 60 0.57 -1.34 2.81
C ILE A 60 0.97 -2.49 1.89
N GLU A 61 0.27 -2.62 0.78
CA GLU A 61 0.59 -3.60 -0.25
C GLU A 61 1.86 -3.20 -1.02
N ILE A 62 2.71 -4.19 -1.27
CA ILE A 62 3.75 -4.16 -2.29
C ILE A 62 3.23 -4.96 -3.47
N ASN A 63 2.67 -4.27 -4.44
CA ASN A 63 2.14 -4.89 -5.65
C ASN A 63 3.28 -5.25 -6.61
N THR A 64 3.43 -6.53 -6.94
CA THR A 64 4.53 -7.00 -7.80
C THR A 64 4.20 -7.01 -9.28
N LYS A 65 2.96 -6.72 -9.64
CA LYS A 65 2.56 -6.53 -11.04
C LYS A 65 2.98 -5.15 -11.55
N LYS A 66 2.84 -4.13 -10.70
CA LYS A 66 3.19 -2.75 -11.03
C LYS A 66 3.47 -1.94 -9.78
N THR A 67 4.62 -1.27 -9.73
CA THR A 67 4.83 -0.26 -8.70
C THR A 67 4.13 1.05 -9.05
N HIS A 68 3.47 1.66 -8.08
CA HIS A 68 2.77 2.93 -8.24
C HIS A 68 3.47 4.07 -7.51
N LEU A 69 4.50 3.76 -6.73
CA LEU A 69 5.34 4.72 -6.03
C LEU A 69 6.73 4.78 -6.68
N THR A 70 7.30 5.96 -6.68
CA THR A 70 8.73 6.15 -7.05
C THR A 70 9.63 5.60 -5.94
N ASP A 71 10.91 5.36 -6.26
CA ASP A 71 11.88 4.90 -5.26
C ASP A 71 12.00 5.88 -4.08
N ASP A 72 11.91 7.19 -4.32
CA ASP A 72 11.94 8.21 -3.26
C ASP A 72 10.69 8.17 -2.38
N GLN A 73 9.51 7.94 -2.97
CA GLN A 73 8.29 7.74 -2.20
C GLN A 73 8.36 6.47 -1.36
N TRP A 74 8.88 5.36 -1.91
CA TRP A 74 9.10 4.13 -1.17
C TRP A 74 10.01 4.35 0.04
N ARG A 75 11.16 5.03 -0.12
CA ARG A 75 12.06 5.33 1.01
C ARG A 75 11.34 6.10 2.11
N LYS A 76 10.57 7.12 1.78
CA LYS A 76 9.80 7.91 2.75
C LYS A 76 8.68 7.09 3.42
N VAL A 77 7.99 6.23 2.68
CA VAL A 77 6.99 5.29 3.22
C VAL A 77 7.65 4.31 4.19
N ILE A 78 8.81 3.76 3.84
CA ILE A 78 9.60 2.87 4.71
C ILE A 78 9.98 3.57 6.03
N GLU A 79 10.34 4.85 6.01
CA GLU A 79 10.69 5.63 7.21
C GLU A 79 9.53 5.78 8.20
N THR A 80 8.27 5.62 7.78
CA THR A 80 7.11 5.68 8.68
C THR A 80 7.00 4.52 9.67
N GLY A 81 7.74 3.44 9.47
CA GLY A 81 7.65 2.24 10.29
C GLY A 81 6.48 1.31 9.92
N VAL A 82 5.73 1.61 8.88
CA VAL A 82 4.60 0.78 8.44
C VAL A 82 5.04 -0.64 8.09
N LYS A 83 4.16 -1.62 8.31
CA LYS A 83 4.34 -3.00 7.89
C LYS A 83 3.68 -3.24 6.53
N PHE A 84 4.17 -4.25 5.84
CA PHE A 84 3.82 -4.52 4.45
C PHE A 84 3.31 -5.93 4.25
N VAL A 85 2.56 -6.12 3.18
CA VAL A 85 2.27 -7.41 2.57
C VAL A 85 2.63 -7.33 1.10
N VAL A 86 3.15 -8.42 0.53
CA VAL A 86 3.51 -8.51 -0.88
C VAL A 86 2.56 -9.47 -1.58
N ASP A 87 2.05 -9.07 -2.75
CA ASP A 87 1.28 -9.96 -3.60
C ASP A 87 1.51 -9.70 -5.09
N SER A 88 1.14 -10.67 -5.92
CA SER A 88 1.39 -10.62 -7.36
C SER A 88 0.29 -9.92 -8.15
N ASP A 89 -0.84 -9.56 -7.53
CA ASP A 89 -2.03 -9.02 -8.23
C ASP A 89 -2.32 -9.81 -9.53
N ALA A 90 -2.21 -11.15 -9.43
CA ALA A 90 -2.25 -12.03 -10.57
C ALA A 90 -3.65 -12.11 -11.16
N HIS A 91 -3.76 -11.87 -12.46
CA HIS A 91 -5.00 -12.00 -13.23
C HIS A 91 -4.98 -13.24 -14.13
N SER A 92 -3.92 -14.04 -14.05
CA SER A 92 -3.75 -15.30 -14.76
C SER A 92 -2.89 -16.25 -13.92
N VAL A 93 -3.04 -17.55 -14.14
CA VAL A 93 -2.40 -18.59 -13.31
C VAL A 93 -0.87 -18.54 -13.37
N ASP A 94 -0.32 -18.23 -14.53
CA ASP A 94 1.13 -18.11 -14.77
C ASP A 94 1.78 -16.93 -14.03
N ARG A 95 0.97 -15.98 -13.54
CA ARG A 95 1.44 -14.80 -12.79
C ARG A 95 1.37 -14.98 -11.28
N ILE A 96 0.76 -16.05 -10.79
CA ILE A 96 0.65 -16.31 -9.35
C ILE A 96 2.05 -16.49 -8.76
N GLY A 97 2.38 -15.64 -7.76
CA GLY A 97 3.67 -15.68 -7.09
C GLY A 97 4.82 -15.01 -7.87
N ASP A 98 4.55 -14.33 -8.99
CA ASP A 98 5.57 -13.53 -9.67
C ASP A 98 5.99 -12.35 -8.79
N ASN A 99 7.21 -12.38 -8.29
CA ASN A 99 7.77 -11.41 -7.37
C ASN A 99 8.98 -10.63 -7.92
N LYS A 100 9.25 -10.76 -9.22
CA LYS A 100 10.45 -10.16 -9.85
C LYS A 100 10.53 -8.65 -9.61
N LEU A 101 9.44 -7.92 -9.86
CA LEU A 101 9.40 -6.47 -9.67
C LEU A 101 9.63 -6.06 -8.20
N PHE A 102 9.14 -6.87 -7.26
CA PHE A 102 9.41 -6.63 -5.84
C PHE A 102 10.91 -6.79 -5.53
N ILE A 103 11.55 -7.87 -5.98
CA ILE A 103 12.97 -8.11 -5.74
C ILE A 103 13.80 -6.93 -6.26
N GLU A 104 13.58 -6.53 -7.51
CA GLU A 104 14.27 -5.38 -8.13
C GLU A 104 14.04 -4.07 -7.35
N THR A 105 12.83 -3.83 -6.88
CA THR A 105 12.52 -2.64 -6.09
C THR A 105 13.14 -2.70 -4.70
N ALA A 106 13.08 -3.86 -4.05
CA ALA A 106 13.64 -4.07 -2.72
C ALA A 106 15.15 -3.79 -2.66
N GLU A 107 15.88 -4.21 -3.68
CA GLU A 107 17.31 -3.93 -3.82
C GLU A 107 17.58 -2.42 -3.98
N ARG A 108 16.81 -1.73 -4.84
CA ARG A 108 17.02 -0.29 -5.11
C ARG A 108 16.73 0.60 -3.90
N VAL A 109 15.74 0.26 -3.09
CA VAL A 109 15.31 1.09 -1.96
C VAL A 109 15.75 0.57 -0.61
N ASN A 110 16.50 -0.54 -0.56
CA ASN A 110 16.89 -1.24 0.67
C ASN A 110 15.68 -1.56 1.55
N PHE A 111 14.75 -2.35 1.01
CA PHE A 111 13.47 -2.63 1.65
C PHE A 111 13.64 -3.48 2.93
N PRO A 112 13.01 -3.12 4.05
CA PRO A 112 13.12 -3.85 5.31
C PRO A 112 12.31 -5.16 5.26
N LEU A 113 12.96 -6.27 4.91
CA LEU A 113 12.31 -7.59 4.75
C LEU A 113 11.67 -8.09 6.04
N ASP A 114 12.19 -7.70 7.20
CA ASP A 114 11.62 -8.04 8.52
C ASP A 114 10.21 -7.46 8.73
N ARG A 115 9.87 -6.37 8.04
CA ARG A 115 8.55 -5.73 8.08
C ARG A 115 7.55 -6.22 7.04
N ILE A 116 7.92 -7.18 6.18
CA ILE A 116 6.99 -7.84 5.28
C ILE A 116 6.39 -9.03 6.02
N MET A 117 5.06 -9.03 6.14
CA MET A 117 4.37 -9.89 7.08
C MET A 117 3.84 -11.19 6.48
N ASN A 118 4.06 -11.44 5.20
CA ASN A 118 3.64 -12.66 4.50
C ASN A 118 4.76 -13.34 3.71
N ILE A 119 6.01 -13.15 4.14
CA ILE A 119 7.17 -13.90 3.63
C ILE A 119 7.77 -14.74 4.75
N ASP A 120 8.62 -15.70 4.41
CA ASP A 120 9.36 -16.55 5.36
C ASP A 120 8.47 -17.27 6.38
N GLY A 121 7.28 -17.69 5.96
CA GLY A 121 6.32 -18.39 6.83
C GLY A 121 5.57 -17.50 7.80
N LYS A 122 5.76 -16.18 7.77
CA LYS A 122 4.98 -15.24 8.56
C LYS A 122 3.52 -15.20 8.10
N ILE A 123 2.61 -15.09 9.07
CA ILE A 123 1.17 -14.92 8.83
C ILE A 123 0.77 -13.54 9.33
N PRO A 124 0.25 -12.65 8.50
CA PRO A 124 -0.17 -11.33 8.92
C PRO A 124 -1.36 -11.39 9.88
N GLU A 125 -1.28 -10.63 10.96
CA GLU A 125 -2.41 -10.46 11.87
C GLU A 125 -3.37 -9.41 11.31
N LEU A 126 -4.58 -9.83 10.94
CA LEU A 126 -5.57 -8.97 10.32
C LEU A 126 -6.39 -8.18 11.36
N ARG A 127 -6.54 -6.88 11.17
CA ARG A 127 -7.34 -6.00 12.03
C ARG A 127 -8.80 -6.41 12.08
N PHE A 128 -9.38 -6.81 10.95
CA PHE A 128 -10.76 -7.26 10.89
C PHE A 128 -10.98 -8.55 11.66
N SER A 129 -10.04 -9.48 11.63
CA SER A 129 -10.11 -10.71 12.43
C SER A 129 -10.07 -10.41 13.92
N ARG A 130 -9.24 -9.47 14.37
CA ARG A 130 -9.20 -9.00 15.76
C ARG A 130 -10.51 -8.31 16.14
N TYR A 131 -10.98 -7.38 15.31
CA TYR A 131 -12.26 -6.69 15.51
C TYR A 131 -13.43 -7.67 15.69
N LYS A 132 -13.52 -8.70 14.85
CA LYS A 132 -14.57 -9.74 14.98
C LYS A 132 -14.51 -10.45 16.34
N LYS A 133 -13.33 -10.84 16.78
CA LYS A 133 -13.15 -11.49 18.10
C LYS A 133 -13.60 -10.58 19.25
N GLU A 134 -13.22 -9.30 19.21
CA GLU A 134 -13.56 -8.31 20.25
C GLU A 134 -15.05 -8.01 20.33
N HIS A 135 -15.78 -8.14 19.20
CA HIS A 135 -17.23 -7.85 19.10
C HIS A 135 -18.11 -9.10 19.04
N GLY A 136 -17.55 -10.30 19.23
CA GLY A 136 -18.33 -11.54 19.20
C GLY A 136 -18.96 -11.87 17.85
N ILE A 137 -18.36 -11.43 16.75
CA ILE A 137 -18.82 -11.68 15.39
C ILE A 137 -18.14 -12.96 14.88
N GLY A 138 -18.91 -14.02 14.73
CA GLY A 138 -18.45 -15.33 14.25
C GLY A 138 -18.32 -15.41 12.74
#